data_711bbc2ad656f799c850e553dacac6f1
#
_entry.id   711bbc2ad656f799c850e553dacac6f1
#
_cell.length_a   1.000
_cell.length_b   1.000
_cell.length_c   1.000
_cell.angle_alpha   90.00
_cell.angle_beta   90.00
_cell.angle_gamma   90.00
#
_symmetry.space_group_name_H-M   'P 1'
#
loop_
_entity.id
_entity.type
_entity.pdbx_description
1 polymer ?
#
loop_
_entity_poly.entity_id
_entity_poly.type
_entity_poly.pdbx_seq_one_letter_code
_entity_poly.pdbx_strand_id
1 'polypeptide(L)'
;MSASPDSPLLVAIEQNTAVLTLNRPDKGNSLTPQLLLALEAAWHHIDNDSNIRVAIITGAGERHFCTGAAVGDLEMGKGGLQNQPYAAANRFSPRMCHVGKPVICVVNGLTNGGGLHFVADSDIVVGCERADLMDTHVSVGQVSALESAGLVRRAGVGAALLLALCGRGYRMSAKRAFDLGIFDLLEPTAADALTRARDLAAAISANSPQAMALSKRAIWAATEFTDPGAAVHGWELLKSHWAHPDFEEGPKAFAEKRTPKWNPDPNARR
;
A
#
# COMPACT_ATOMS: atom_id res chain seq x y z
N MET A 1 -16.28 -1.34 12.30
CA MET A 1 -15.65 -0.82 13.53
C MET A 1 -15.83 0.69 13.56
N SER A 2 -16.61 1.25 14.49
CA SER A 2 -16.67 2.71 14.69
C SER A 2 -15.45 3.11 15.50
N ALA A 3 -14.42 3.61 14.84
CA ALA A 3 -13.25 4.15 15.53
C ALA A 3 -13.63 5.47 16.22
N SER A 4 -13.15 5.69 17.46
CA SER A 4 -13.24 7.00 18.10
C SER A 4 -12.59 8.05 17.19
N PRO A 5 -13.13 9.29 17.11
CA PRO A 5 -12.48 10.39 16.38
C PRO A 5 -11.02 10.62 16.80
N ASP A 6 -10.66 10.26 18.04
CA ASP A 6 -9.30 10.38 18.59
C ASP A 6 -8.41 9.16 18.28
N SER A 7 -8.92 8.16 17.56
CA SER A 7 -8.11 7.00 17.17
C SER A 7 -6.97 7.44 16.24
N PRO A 8 -5.74 6.93 16.43
CA PRO A 8 -4.61 7.28 15.55
C PRO A 8 -4.78 6.74 14.11
N LEU A 9 -5.70 5.79 13.91
CA LEU A 9 -6.12 5.27 12.61
C LEU A 9 -7.64 5.34 12.52
N LEU A 10 -8.16 6.01 11.50
CA LEU A 10 -9.58 5.94 11.15
C LEU A 10 -9.78 4.94 10.03
N VAL A 11 -10.82 4.12 10.13
CA VAL A 11 -11.21 3.15 9.11
C VAL A 11 -12.67 3.39 8.75
N ALA A 12 -12.92 3.74 7.50
CA ALA A 12 -14.25 3.89 6.93
C ALA A 12 -14.46 2.83 5.84
N ILE A 13 -15.65 2.24 5.79
CA ILE A 13 -16.04 1.34 4.71
C ILE A 13 -17.01 2.09 3.81
N GLU A 14 -16.60 2.35 2.58
CA GLU A 14 -17.37 3.02 1.54
C GLU A 14 -17.73 1.97 0.47
N GLN A 15 -18.95 1.44 0.50
CA GLN A 15 -19.36 0.30 -0.33
C GLN A 15 -18.44 -0.92 -0.12
N ASN A 16 -17.61 -1.26 -1.11
CA ASN A 16 -16.64 -2.38 -1.05
C ASN A 16 -15.19 -1.92 -0.85
N THR A 17 -14.98 -0.65 -0.47
CA THR A 17 -13.66 -0.04 -0.30
C THR A 17 -13.44 0.32 1.16
N ALA A 18 -12.34 -0.16 1.74
CA ALA A 18 -11.87 0.30 3.04
C ALA A 18 -10.97 1.53 2.86
N VAL A 19 -11.30 2.64 3.53
CA VAL A 19 -10.48 3.85 3.54
C VAL A 19 -9.83 3.97 4.91
N LEU A 20 -8.50 3.84 4.95
CA LEU A 20 -7.66 4.00 6.13
C LEU A 20 -7.06 5.39 6.13
N THR A 21 -7.26 6.13 7.22
CA THR A 21 -6.69 7.47 7.37
C THR A 21 -5.77 7.50 8.60
N LEU A 22 -4.48 7.74 8.38
CA LEU A 22 -3.53 8.03 9.45
C LEU A 22 -3.95 9.33 10.11
N ASN A 23 -4.35 9.29 11.39
CA ASN A 23 -5.08 10.38 12.03
C ASN A 23 -4.28 11.03 13.18
N ARG A 24 -3.12 11.58 12.86
CA ARG A 24 -2.30 12.37 13.78
C ARG A 24 -1.73 13.60 13.05
N PRO A 25 -2.59 14.46 12.42
CA PRO A 25 -2.15 15.53 11.53
C PRO A 25 -1.20 16.54 12.22
N ASP A 26 -1.43 16.86 13.48
CA ASP A 26 -0.58 17.78 14.28
C ASP A 26 0.80 17.19 14.62
N LYS A 27 0.97 15.88 14.46
CA LYS A 27 2.21 15.15 14.67
C LYS A 27 2.75 14.55 13.36
N GLY A 28 2.34 15.11 12.21
CA GLY A 28 2.79 14.66 10.89
C GLY A 28 2.38 13.24 10.55
N ASN A 29 1.30 12.71 11.13
CA ASN A 29 0.86 11.33 10.99
C ASN A 29 1.97 10.31 11.30
N SER A 30 2.85 10.64 12.26
CA SER A 30 4.00 9.81 12.62
C SER A 30 3.57 8.49 13.24
N LEU A 31 4.36 7.46 12.95
CA LEU A 31 4.15 6.09 13.39
C LEU A 31 4.49 5.93 14.88
N THR A 32 3.52 5.50 15.67
CA THR A 32 3.66 5.12 17.08
C THR A 32 3.38 3.63 17.24
N PRO A 33 3.81 2.98 18.35
CA PRO A 33 3.45 1.59 18.61
C PRO A 33 1.95 1.33 18.51
N GLN A 34 1.12 2.25 19.02
CA GLN A 34 -0.33 2.14 18.97
C GLN A 34 -0.86 2.20 17.51
N LEU A 35 -0.32 3.10 16.68
CA LEU A 35 -0.71 3.20 15.26
C LEU A 35 -0.26 1.95 14.49
N LEU A 36 0.94 1.41 14.77
CA LEU A 36 1.42 0.18 14.12
C LEU A 36 0.50 -1.01 14.41
N LEU A 37 0.09 -1.21 15.66
CA LEU A 37 -0.86 -2.26 16.04
C LEU A 37 -2.23 -2.07 15.39
N ALA A 38 -2.71 -0.82 15.31
CA ALA A 38 -3.99 -0.52 14.65
C ALA A 38 -3.94 -0.81 13.15
N LEU A 39 -2.82 -0.51 12.49
CA LEU A 39 -2.61 -0.81 11.07
C LEU A 39 -2.56 -2.32 10.82
N GLU A 40 -1.81 -3.08 11.61
CA GLU A 40 -1.76 -4.54 11.50
C GLU A 40 -3.17 -5.14 11.63
N ALA A 41 -3.93 -4.75 12.65
CA ALA A 41 -5.29 -5.22 12.87
C ALA A 41 -6.23 -4.83 11.71
N ALA A 42 -6.10 -3.61 11.17
CA ALA A 42 -6.91 -3.15 10.06
C ALA A 42 -6.59 -3.93 8.76
N TRP A 43 -5.32 -4.18 8.46
CA TRP A 43 -4.93 -4.96 7.29
C TRP A 43 -5.45 -6.40 7.37
N HIS A 44 -5.35 -7.05 8.52
CA HIS A 44 -5.91 -8.38 8.72
C HIS A 44 -7.43 -8.40 8.57
N HIS A 45 -8.14 -7.41 9.12
CA HIS A 45 -9.58 -7.30 8.94
C HIS A 45 -9.95 -7.12 7.47
N ILE A 46 -9.29 -6.20 6.77
CA ILE A 46 -9.53 -5.94 5.34
C ILE A 46 -9.32 -7.21 4.51
N ASP A 47 -8.24 -7.95 4.75
CA ASP A 47 -7.93 -9.13 3.95
C ASP A 47 -8.95 -10.26 4.14
N ASN A 48 -9.51 -10.39 5.35
CA ASN A 48 -10.44 -11.46 5.71
C ASN A 48 -11.92 -11.12 5.48
N ASP A 49 -12.31 -9.85 5.33
CA ASP A 49 -13.73 -9.48 5.10
C ASP A 49 -14.07 -9.53 3.61
N SER A 50 -14.86 -10.51 3.18
CA SER A 50 -15.28 -10.70 1.79
C SER A 50 -16.09 -9.53 1.19
N ASN A 51 -16.66 -8.65 2.02
CA ASN A 51 -17.35 -7.45 1.56
C ASN A 51 -16.38 -6.34 1.12
N ILE A 52 -15.13 -6.38 1.59
CA ILE A 52 -14.10 -5.43 1.20
C ILE A 52 -13.35 -5.98 -0.02
N ARG A 53 -13.24 -5.20 -1.08
CA ARG A 53 -12.55 -5.58 -2.32
C ARG A 53 -11.27 -4.82 -2.59
N VAL A 54 -11.19 -3.59 -2.08
CA VAL A 54 -10.05 -2.67 -2.27
C VAL A 54 -9.80 -1.92 -0.98
N ALA A 55 -8.56 -1.54 -0.72
CA ALA A 55 -8.20 -0.61 0.34
C ALA A 55 -7.58 0.66 -0.22
N ILE A 56 -7.87 1.80 0.41
CA ILE A 56 -7.19 3.07 0.20
C ILE A 56 -6.52 3.45 1.52
N ILE A 57 -5.26 3.90 1.49
CA ILE A 57 -4.60 4.49 2.65
C ILE A 57 -4.19 5.93 2.36
N THR A 58 -4.46 6.84 3.30
CA THR A 58 -4.10 8.26 3.20
C THR A 58 -3.77 8.86 4.58
N GLY A 59 -3.35 10.11 4.63
CA GLY A 59 -3.10 10.86 5.88
C GLY A 59 -4.17 11.92 6.13
N ALA A 60 -4.50 12.16 7.39
CA ALA A 60 -5.32 13.30 7.79
C ALA A 60 -4.55 14.61 7.63
N GLY A 61 -5.28 15.69 7.34
CA GLY A 61 -4.71 17.02 7.11
C GLY A 61 -4.10 17.19 5.72
N GLU A 62 -3.48 18.36 5.50
CA GLU A 62 -3.00 18.73 4.16
C GLU A 62 -1.47 18.79 4.04
N ARG A 63 -0.73 18.75 5.16
CA ARG A 63 0.72 19.00 5.16
C ARG A 63 1.54 17.74 4.99
N HIS A 64 1.11 16.65 5.62
CA HIS A 64 1.88 15.41 5.68
C HIS A 64 1.00 14.20 5.39
N PHE A 65 1.52 13.31 4.58
CA PHE A 65 0.97 11.96 4.51
C PHE A 65 1.43 11.17 5.74
N CYS A 66 2.75 10.97 5.90
CA CYS A 66 3.35 10.30 7.05
C CYS A 66 4.83 10.68 7.18
N THR A 67 5.24 11.16 8.34
CA THR A 67 6.63 11.60 8.59
C THR A 67 7.54 10.52 9.19
N GLY A 68 7.10 9.26 9.18
CA GLY A 68 7.89 8.12 9.69
C GLY A 68 7.77 7.93 11.20
N ALA A 69 8.76 7.31 11.80
CA ALA A 69 8.77 6.98 13.21
C ALA A 69 8.60 8.22 14.11
N ALA A 70 7.74 8.12 15.12
CA ALA A 70 7.66 9.10 16.18
C ALA A 70 8.91 8.96 17.06
N VAL A 71 9.89 9.82 16.83
CA VAL A 71 11.16 9.81 17.56
C VAL A 71 10.87 10.01 19.05
N GLY A 72 11.23 9.03 19.88
CA GLY A 72 10.96 9.00 21.31
C GLY A 72 9.82 8.06 21.74
N ASP A 73 8.89 7.73 20.85
CA ASP A 73 7.78 6.80 21.15
C ASP A 73 8.11 5.36 20.71
N LEU A 74 9.01 5.18 19.76
CA LEU A 74 9.52 3.88 19.34
C LEU A 74 10.86 3.64 20.03
N GLU A 75 10.95 2.64 20.90
CA GLU A 75 12.23 2.18 21.49
C GLU A 75 13.08 1.46 20.44
N MET A 76 13.54 2.21 19.46
CA MET A 76 14.43 1.74 18.41
C MET A 76 15.78 1.37 19.02
N GLY A 77 16.13 0.09 18.95
CA GLY A 77 17.45 -0.40 19.39
C GLY A 77 17.61 -0.74 20.87
N LYS A 78 16.56 -0.65 21.70
CA LYS A 78 16.60 -1.12 23.10
C LYS A 78 15.65 -2.31 23.29
N GLY A 79 16.17 -3.53 23.17
CA GLY A 79 15.52 -4.75 23.67
C GLY A 79 14.26 -5.26 22.96
N GLY A 80 13.64 -4.45 22.10
CA GLY A 80 12.38 -4.75 21.46
C GLY A 80 12.55 -5.28 20.02
N LEU A 81 12.63 -4.37 19.05
CA LEU A 81 12.65 -4.70 17.63
C LEU A 81 13.89 -5.46 17.17
N GLN A 82 15.07 -5.17 17.75
CA GLN A 82 16.31 -5.82 17.35
C GLN A 82 16.34 -7.34 17.59
N ASN A 83 15.52 -7.84 18.52
CA ASN A 83 15.42 -9.26 18.84
C ASN A 83 14.24 -9.95 18.13
N GLN A 84 13.47 -9.21 17.31
CA GLN A 84 12.35 -9.76 16.55
C GLN A 84 12.78 -10.15 15.15
N PRO A 85 12.25 -11.24 14.59
CA PRO A 85 12.43 -11.53 13.17
C PRO A 85 11.81 -10.42 12.31
N TYR A 86 12.41 -10.15 11.15
CA TYR A 86 11.96 -9.12 10.21
C TYR A 86 10.44 -9.10 9.97
N ALA A 87 9.83 -10.28 9.80
CA ALA A 87 8.40 -10.42 9.58
C ALA A 87 7.52 -9.94 10.75
N ALA A 88 8.05 -9.87 11.97
CA ALA A 88 7.33 -9.36 13.13
C ALA A 88 7.54 -7.84 13.32
N ALA A 89 8.69 -7.32 12.88
CA ALA A 89 9.09 -5.93 13.12
C ALA A 89 8.36 -4.91 12.20
N ASN A 90 7.83 -5.33 11.07
CA ASN A 90 7.30 -4.44 10.03
C ASN A 90 5.85 -4.77 9.59
N ARG A 91 5.01 -5.25 10.50
CA ARG A 91 3.63 -5.69 10.20
C ARG A 91 2.62 -4.53 10.10
N PHE A 92 3.02 -3.39 9.59
CA PHE A 92 2.16 -2.21 9.45
C PHE A 92 1.90 -1.79 8.00
N SER A 93 2.71 -2.26 7.06
CA SER A 93 2.45 -2.01 5.63
C SER A 93 1.61 -3.13 5.01
N PRO A 94 0.89 -2.85 3.92
CA PRO A 94 0.01 -3.86 3.32
C PRO A 94 0.77 -5.09 2.84
N ARG A 95 1.97 -4.92 2.29
CA ARG A 95 2.79 -6.04 1.80
C ARG A 95 3.32 -6.89 2.95
N MET A 96 3.77 -6.27 4.04
CA MET A 96 4.27 -6.99 5.20
C MET A 96 3.17 -7.74 5.96
N CYS A 97 1.92 -7.28 5.82
CA CYS A 97 0.73 -7.98 6.31
C CYS A 97 0.16 -8.99 5.30
N HIS A 98 0.84 -9.21 4.17
CA HIS A 98 0.42 -10.14 3.12
C HIS A 98 -0.99 -9.89 2.57
N VAL A 99 -1.42 -8.64 2.50
CA VAL A 99 -2.74 -8.26 2.00
C VAL A 99 -2.89 -8.67 0.53
N GLY A 100 -3.76 -9.64 0.27
CA GLY A 100 -4.04 -10.16 -1.09
C GLY A 100 -4.89 -9.20 -1.92
N LYS A 101 -5.68 -8.34 -1.28
CA LYS A 101 -6.55 -7.37 -1.94
C LYS A 101 -5.77 -6.16 -2.47
N PRO A 102 -6.22 -5.53 -3.57
CA PRO A 102 -5.62 -4.31 -4.09
C PRO A 102 -5.58 -3.18 -3.06
N VAL A 103 -4.45 -2.47 -3.00
CA VAL A 103 -4.22 -1.35 -2.09
C VAL A 103 -3.76 -0.13 -2.89
N ILE A 104 -4.43 0.99 -2.69
CA ILE A 104 -4.12 2.29 -3.28
C ILE A 104 -3.58 3.21 -2.17
N CYS A 105 -2.38 3.76 -2.35
CA CYS A 105 -1.82 4.77 -1.46
C CYS A 105 -2.10 6.17 -2.03
N VAL A 106 -2.79 7.01 -1.29
CA VAL A 106 -2.99 8.43 -1.63
C VAL A 106 -2.02 9.26 -0.82
N VAL A 107 -0.98 9.75 -1.48
CA VAL A 107 0.04 10.60 -0.86
C VAL A 107 -0.43 12.04 -0.90
N ASN A 108 -1.08 12.47 0.17
CA ASN A 108 -1.73 13.80 0.28
C ASN A 108 -0.80 14.92 0.76
N GLY A 109 0.47 14.62 1.02
CA GLY A 109 1.45 15.59 1.51
C GLY A 109 2.84 14.98 1.69
N LEU A 110 3.74 15.68 2.39
CA LEU A 110 5.10 15.22 2.61
C LEU A 110 5.14 13.82 3.24
N THR A 111 5.97 12.97 2.65
CA THR A 111 6.28 11.63 3.15
C THR A 111 7.76 11.56 3.54
N ASN A 112 8.08 10.99 4.72
CA ASN A 112 9.45 10.84 5.18
C ASN A 112 9.68 9.50 5.88
N GLY A 113 10.87 8.93 5.71
CA GLY A 113 11.34 7.77 6.46
C GLY A 113 10.35 6.59 6.41
N GLY A 114 9.93 6.08 7.57
CA GLY A 114 8.97 4.96 7.66
C GLY A 114 7.65 5.15 6.89
N GLY A 115 7.27 6.39 6.56
CA GLY A 115 6.11 6.65 5.69
C GLY A 115 6.30 6.15 4.26
N LEU A 116 7.54 6.03 3.80
CA LEU A 116 7.88 5.51 2.48
C LEU A 116 7.51 4.03 2.30
N HIS A 117 7.33 3.27 3.39
CA HIS A 117 6.81 1.90 3.31
C HIS A 117 5.44 1.82 2.65
N PHE A 118 4.54 2.75 2.97
CA PHE A 118 3.21 2.74 2.34
C PHE A 118 3.28 3.00 0.84
N VAL A 119 4.20 3.89 0.43
CA VAL A 119 4.46 4.19 -0.99
C VAL A 119 5.08 3.00 -1.70
N ALA A 120 6.08 2.35 -1.08
CA ALA A 120 6.80 1.22 -1.66
C ALA A 120 5.97 -0.06 -1.76
N ASP A 121 5.07 -0.29 -0.80
CA ASP A 121 4.37 -1.55 -0.58
C ASP A 121 2.90 -1.55 -1.05
N SER A 122 2.38 -0.42 -1.53
CA SER A 122 1.05 -0.35 -2.14
C SER A 122 1.09 -0.73 -3.63
N ASP A 123 -0.03 -1.19 -4.17
CA ASP A 123 -0.11 -1.64 -5.56
C ASP A 123 -0.17 -0.45 -6.53
N ILE A 124 -0.92 0.59 -6.15
CA ILE A 124 -1.08 1.83 -6.91
C ILE A 124 -0.82 3.01 -5.97
N VAL A 125 -0.10 4.01 -6.46
CA VAL A 125 0.22 5.22 -5.71
C VAL A 125 -0.27 6.45 -6.46
N VAL A 126 -1.15 7.21 -5.83
CA VAL A 126 -1.67 8.48 -6.34
C VAL A 126 -1.11 9.62 -5.49
N GLY A 127 -0.27 10.47 -6.07
CA GLY A 127 0.26 11.65 -5.41
C GLY A 127 -0.56 12.90 -5.71
N CYS A 128 -0.35 13.96 -4.93
CA CYS A 128 -0.74 15.32 -5.30
C CYS A 128 0.51 16.21 -5.46
N GLU A 129 0.38 17.42 -6.05
CA GLU A 129 1.54 18.29 -6.35
C GLU A 129 2.40 18.66 -5.13
N ARG A 130 1.84 18.59 -3.91
CA ARG A 130 2.57 18.84 -2.65
C ARG A 130 3.13 17.56 -1.99
N ALA A 131 2.97 16.40 -2.60
CA ALA A 131 3.36 15.09 -2.06
C ALA A 131 4.85 14.80 -2.26
N ASP A 132 5.70 15.63 -1.69
CA ASP A 132 7.14 15.43 -1.77
C ASP A 132 7.61 14.24 -0.92
N LEU A 133 8.72 13.63 -1.31
CA LEU A 133 9.33 12.51 -0.63
C LEU A 133 10.68 12.90 -0.03
N MET A 134 10.96 12.43 1.18
CA MET A 134 12.25 12.57 1.87
C MET A 134 12.63 11.27 2.56
N ASP A 135 13.93 11.12 2.85
CA ASP A 135 14.42 10.11 3.77
C ASP A 135 15.48 10.72 4.67
N THR A 136 15.17 10.89 5.93
CA THR A 136 16.07 11.55 6.90
C THR A 136 16.86 10.59 7.79
N HIS A 137 16.79 9.27 7.59
CA HIS A 137 17.44 8.28 8.44
C HIS A 137 18.93 8.56 8.63
N VAL A 138 19.71 8.69 7.56
CA VAL A 138 21.15 8.93 7.65
C VAL A 138 21.49 10.25 8.32
N SER A 139 20.61 11.24 8.25
CA SER A 139 20.79 12.54 8.90
C SER A 139 20.63 12.50 10.42
N VAL A 140 20.06 11.43 10.94
CA VAL A 140 19.91 11.18 12.39
C VAL A 140 20.71 9.93 12.83
N GLY A 141 21.64 9.47 12.01
CA GLY A 141 22.51 8.34 12.31
C GLY A 141 21.82 6.97 12.24
N GLN A 142 20.69 6.87 11.54
CA GLN A 142 19.94 5.63 11.32
C GLN A 142 20.18 5.10 9.91
N VAL A 143 19.96 3.79 9.73
CA VAL A 143 20.07 3.13 8.42
C VAL A 143 18.73 3.19 7.69
N SER A 144 18.75 3.77 6.48
CA SER A 144 17.65 3.66 5.53
C SER A 144 17.77 2.34 4.76
N ALA A 145 17.05 1.32 5.14
CA ALA A 145 17.20 -0.02 4.58
C ALA A 145 15.94 -0.55 3.90
N LEU A 146 14.86 -0.68 4.65
CA LEU A 146 13.70 -1.45 4.21
C LEU A 146 12.83 -0.68 3.22
N GLU A 147 12.47 0.55 3.56
CA GLU A 147 11.70 1.48 2.74
C GLU A 147 12.43 1.84 1.44
N SER A 148 13.72 2.14 1.54
CA SER A 148 14.54 2.47 0.37
C SER A 148 14.74 1.26 -0.55
N ALA A 149 14.97 0.06 0.01
CA ALA A 149 14.98 -1.18 -0.78
C ALA A 149 13.64 -1.42 -1.48
N GLY A 150 12.53 -1.08 -0.81
CA GLY A 150 11.19 -1.12 -1.39
C GLY A 150 11.05 -0.17 -2.59
N LEU A 151 11.55 1.06 -2.48
CA LEU A 151 11.50 2.06 -3.56
C LEU A 151 12.31 1.68 -4.80
N VAL A 152 13.36 0.86 -4.66
CA VAL A 152 14.15 0.37 -5.81
C VAL A 152 13.25 -0.31 -6.86
N ARG A 153 12.21 -1.02 -6.41
CA ARG A 153 11.26 -1.69 -7.32
C ARG A 153 10.43 -0.73 -8.16
N ARG A 154 10.23 0.52 -7.69
CA ARG A 154 9.45 1.55 -8.41
C ARG A 154 10.33 2.47 -9.25
N ALA A 155 11.44 2.95 -8.69
CA ALA A 155 12.21 4.04 -9.28
C ALA A 155 13.66 3.66 -9.65
N GLY A 156 14.05 2.40 -9.39
CA GLY A 156 15.43 1.96 -9.61
C GLY A 156 16.40 2.43 -8.52
N VAL A 157 17.61 1.86 -8.58
CA VAL A 157 18.65 2.02 -7.54
C VAL A 157 19.08 3.48 -7.36
N GLY A 158 19.29 4.21 -8.46
CA GLY A 158 19.79 5.60 -8.41
C GLY A 158 18.88 6.55 -7.65
N ALA A 159 17.56 6.46 -7.86
CA ALA A 159 16.59 7.30 -7.17
C ALA A 159 16.49 6.99 -5.68
N ALA A 160 16.52 5.70 -5.31
CA ALA A 160 16.52 5.27 -3.93
C ALA A 160 17.79 5.72 -3.19
N LEU A 161 18.97 5.57 -3.82
CA LEU A 161 20.23 6.03 -3.24
C LEU A 161 20.27 7.56 -3.08
N LEU A 162 19.73 8.32 -4.04
CA LEU A 162 19.67 9.77 -3.94
C LEU A 162 18.85 10.23 -2.72
N LEU A 163 17.66 9.61 -2.51
CA LEU A 163 16.85 9.89 -1.32
C LEU A 163 17.58 9.51 -0.03
N ALA A 164 18.05 8.27 0.05
CA ALA A 164 18.64 7.72 1.27
C ALA A 164 19.95 8.42 1.66
N LEU A 165 20.89 8.61 0.72
CA LEU A 165 22.23 9.11 1.03
C LEU A 165 22.29 10.61 1.24
N CYS A 166 21.45 11.40 0.56
CA CYS A 166 21.39 12.84 0.77
C CYS A 166 20.63 13.24 2.04
N GLY A 167 19.83 12.33 2.60
CA GLY A 167 19.14 12.57 3.85
C GLY A 167 18.27 13.83 3.80
N ARG A 168 18.33 14.67 4.85
CA ARG A 168 17.61 15.95 4.90
C ARG A 168 18.06 16.97 3.85
N GLY A 169 19.18 16.75 3.19
CA GLY A 169 19.70 17.62 2.14
C GLY A 169 18.98 17.48 0.81
N TYR A 170 18.12 16.48 0.65
CA TYR A 170 17.37 16.28 -0.60
C TYR A 170 15.91 16.01 -0.33
N ARG A 171 15.08 16.70 -1.10
CA ARG A 171 13.63 16.54 -1.12
C ARG A 171 13.21 16.30 -2.56
N MET A 172 12.69 15.12 -2.84
CA MET A 172 12.18 14.75 -4.14
C MET A 172 10.79 15.35 -4.32
N SER A 173 10.62 16.21 -5.32
CA SER A 173 9.30 16.76 -5.62
C SER A 173 8.32 15.69 -6.09
N ALA A 174 7.02 15.92 -5.87
CA ALA A 174 5.95 15.07 -6.35
C ALA A 174 6.05 14.82 -7.87
N LYS A 175 6.34 15.88 -8.65
CA LYS A 175 6.57 15.78 -10.10
C LYS A 175 7.70 14.81 -10.42
N ARG A 176 8.83 14.90 -9.70
CA ARG A 176 9.96 14.00 -9.94
C ARG A 176 9.62 12.55 -9.53
N ALA A 177 8.88 12.36 -8.45
CA ALA A 177 8.41 11.04 -8.02
C ALA A 177 7.49 10.41 -9.08
N PHE A 178 6.62 11.21 -9.70
CA PHE A 178 5.78 10.78 -10.82
C PHE A 178 6.61 10.44 -12.07
N ASP A 179 7.55 11.28 -12.46
CA ASP A 179 8.42 11.06 -13.63
C ASP A 179 9.27 9.78 -13.49
N LEU A 180 9.59 9.37 -12.27
CA LEU A 180 10.35 8.16 -11.97
C LEU A 180 9.47 6.91 -11.79
N GLY A 181 8.14 7.04 -11.80
CA GLY A 181 7.21 5.93 -11.57
C GLY A 181 7.05 5.52 -10.10
N ILE A 182 7.46 6.37 -9.15
CA ILE A 182 7.12 6.17 -7.72
C ILE A 182 5.64 6.43 -7.52
N PHE A 183 5.12 7.50 -8.09
CA PHE A 183 3.69 7.75 -8.22
C PHE A 183 3.20 7.27 -9.58
N ASP A 184 2.14 6.47 -9.59
CA ASP A 184 1.51 6.00 -10.83
C ASP A 184 0.64 7.11 -11.45
N LEU A 185 0.09 7.98 -10.61
CA LEU A 185 -0.71 9.14 -10.99
C LEU A 185 -0.34 10.35 -10.13
N LEU A 186 -0.49 11.54 -10.71
CA LEU A 186 -0.25 12.82 -10.04
C LEU A 186 -1.44 13.75 -10.29
N GLU A 187 -2.08 14.20 -9.23
CA GLU A 187 -3.25 15.08 -9.26
C GLU A 187 -2.92 16.47 -8.66
N PRO A 188 -3.65 17.52 -9.03
CA PRO A 188 -3.35 18.86 -8.53
C PRO A 188 -3.45 18.99 -7.02
N THR A 189 -4.50 18.43 -6.41
CA THR A 189 -4.75 18.56 -4.97
C THR A 189 -4.89 17.20 -4.27
N ALA A 190 -4.79 17.21 -2.95
CA ALA A 190 -5.04 16.03 -2.13
C ALA A 190 -6.49 15.50 -2.27
N ALA A 191 -7.45 16.41 -2.45
CA ALA A 191 -8.85 16.06 -2.66
C ALA A 191 -9.06 15.38 -4.02
N ASP A 192 -8.41 15.90 -5.08
CA ASP A 192 -8.44 15.29 -6.41
C ASP A 192 -7.78 13.90 -6.39
N ALA A 193 -6.64 13.75 -5.70
CA ALA A 193 -5.96 12.47 -5.53
C ALA A 193 -6.83 11.43 -4.81
N LEU A 194 -7.56 11.84 -3.77
CA LEU A 194 -8.48 10.94 -3.08
C LEU A 194 -9.70 10.59 -3.94
N THR A 195 -10.23 11.53 -4.70
CA THR A 195 -11.32 11.30 -5.67
C THR A 195 -10.86 10.32 -6.74
N ARG A 196 -9.67 10.54 -7.31
CA ARG A 196 -9.08 9.63 -8.29
C ARG A 196 -8.90 8.21 -7.73
N ALA A 197 -8.44 8.09 -6.48
CA ALA A 197 -8.30 6.78 -5.83
C ALA A 197 -9.65 6.06 -5.64
N ARG A 198 -10.71 6.80 -5.33
CA ARG A 198 -12.07 6.24 -5.24
C ARG A 198 -12.58 5.75 -6.60
N ASP A 199 -12.33 6.51 -7.67
CA ASP A 199 -12.70 6.10 -9.04
C ASP A 199 -11.96 4.82 -9.44
N LEU A 200 -10.67 4.73 -9.14
CA LEU A 200 -9.88 3.51 -9.36
C LEU A 200 -10.40 2.35 -8.52
N ALA A 201 -10.72 2.57 -7.24
CA ALA A 201 -11.26 1.54 -6.36
C ALA A 201 -12.61 1.02 -6.86
N ALA A 202 -13.48 1.89 -7.38
CA ALA A 202 -14.75 1.49 -8.00
C ALA A 202 -14.51 0.61 -9.24
N ALA A 203 -13.60 1.02 -10.13
CA ALA A 203 -13.24 0.24 -11.32
C ALA A 203 -12.62 -1.13 -10.96
N ILE A 204 -11.74 -1.16 -9.97
CA ILE A 204 -11.12 -2.39 -9.45
C ILE A 204 -12.18 -3.30 -8.84
N SER A 205 -13.07 -2.77 -8.00
CA SER A 205 -14.12 -3.54 -7.31
C SER A 205 -15.13 -4.21 -8.24
N ALA A 206 -15.22 -3.75 -9.49
CA ALA A 206 -16.07 -4.36 -10.50
C ALA A 206 -15.53 -5.69 -11.06
N ASN A 207 -14.27 -6.03 -10.74
CA ASN A 207 -13.60 -7.23 -11.27
C ASN A 207 -13.68 -8.42 -10.29
N SER A 208 -13.35 -9.63 -10.81
CA SER A 208 -13.29 -10.87 -10.00
C SER A 208 -12.28 -10.74 -8.85
N PRO A 209 -12.70 -10.93 -7.59
CA PRO A 209 -11.81 -10.82 -6.43
C PRO A 209 -10.63 -11.77 -6.50
N GLN A 210 -10.86 -13.04 -6.89
CA GLN A 210 -9.79 -14.02 -6.99
C GLN A 210 -8.84 -13.71 -8.14
N ALA A 211 -9.35 -13.36 -9.32
CA ALA A 211 -8.50 -13.03 -10.46
C ALA A 211 -7.59 -11.83 -10.13
N MET A 212 -8.12 -10.81 -9.44
CA MET A 212 -7.33 -9.68 -8.98
C MET A 212 -6.23 -10.09 -7.99
N ALA A 213 -6.57 -10.88 -6.97
CA ALA A 213 -5.61 -11.32 -5.96
C ALA A 213 -4.47 -12.17 -6.58
N LEU A 214 -4.80 -13.08 -7.49
CA LEU A 214 -3.80 -13.90 -8.18
C LEU A 214 -2.95 -13.09 -9.15
N SER A 215 -3.55 -12.13 -9.87
CA SER A 215 -2.81 -11.22 -10.77
C SER A 215 -1.84 -10.35 -9.98
N LYS A 216 -2.28 -9.74 -8.87
CA LYS A 216 -1.44 -8.98 -7.94
C LYS A 216 -0.27 -9.84 -7.47
N ARG A 217 -0.54 -11.06 -7.00
CA ARG A 217 0.49 -11.99 -6.51
C ARG A 217 1.51 -12.34 -7.60
N ALA A 218 1.06 -12.60 -8.82
CA ALA A 218 1.95 -12.90 -9.95
C ALA A 218 2.86 -11.70 -10.29
N ILE A 219 2.29 -10.49 -10.33
CA ILE A 219 3.02 -9.27 -10.66
C ILE A 219 4.09 -8.95 -9.57
N TRP A 220 3.72 -9.02 -8.29
CA TRP A 220 4.70 -8.82 -7.21
C TRP A 220 5.79 -9.88 -7.21
N ALA A 221 5.46 -11.15 -7.45
CA ALA A 221 6.44 -12.24 -7.53
C ALA A 221 7.46 -12.02 -8.66
N ALA A 222 7.10 -11.36 -9.75
CA ALA A 222 8.03 -11.00 -10.82
C ALA A 222 9.16 -10.05 -10.35
N THR A 223 8.99 -9.37 -9.23
CA THR A 223 10.06 -8.54 -8.63
C THR A 223 11.04 -9.34 -7.75
N GLU A 224 10.75 -10.60 -7.47
CA GLU A 224 11.52 -11.45 -6.55
C GLU A 224 12.18 -12.63 -7.27
N PHE A 225 11.58 -13.13 -8.34
CA PHE A 225 12.08 -14.25 -9.11
C PHE A 225 12.86 -13.78 -10.34
N THR A 226 13.81 -14.63 -10.78
CA THR A 226 14.36 -14.53 -12.14
C THR A 226 13.26 -14.83 -13.15
N ASP A 227 13.40 -14.34 -14.38
CA ASP A 227 12.37 -14.39 -15.44
C ASP A 227 11.73 -15.79 -15.62
N PRO A 228 12.47 -16.92 -15.75
CA PRO A 228 11.84 -18.25 -15.84
C PRO A 228 11.02 -18.60 -14.59
N GLY A 229 11.48 -18.22 -13.39
CA GLY A 229 10.79 -18.51 -12.14
C GLY A 229 9.48 -17.75 -12.01
N ALA A 230 9.47 -16.48 -12.42
CA ALA A 230 8.26 -15.64 -12.43
C ALA A 230 7.20 -16.23 -13.37
N ALA A 231 7.58 -16.66 -14.57
CA ALA A 231 6.67 -17.26 -15.54
C ALA A 231 6.07 -18.57 -15.03
N VAL A 232 6.89 -19.45 -14.43
CA VAL A 232 6.42 -20.71 -13.86
C VAL A 232 5.45 -20.44 -12.70
N HIS A 233 5.79 -19.52 -11.80
CA HIS A 233 4.90 -19.16 -10.68
C HIS A 233 3.58 -18.59 -11.19
N GLY A 234 3.63 -17.66 -12.15
CA GLY A 234 2.44 -17.07 -12.77
C GLY A 234 1.54 -18.11 -13.44
N TRP A 235 2.14 -19.11 -14.09
CA TRP A 235 1.42 -20.22 -14.71
C TRP A 235 0.67 -21.06 -13.67
N GLU A 236 1.29 -21.37 -12.53
CA GLU A 236 0.61 -22.11 -11.45
C GLU A 236 -0.57 -21.32 -10.86
N LEU A 237 -0.41 -20.00 -10.68
CA LEU A 237 -1.49 -19.13 -10.24
C LEU A 237 -2.64 -19.11 -11.26
N LEU A 238 -2.34 -19.00 -12.55
CA LEU A 238 -3.34 -19.06 -13.62
C LEU A 238 -4.11 -20.38 -13.60
N LYS A 239 -3.43 -21.50 -13.49
CA LYS A 239 -4.07 -22.83 -13.40
C LYS A 239 -4.99 -22.94 -12.18
N SER A 240 -4.58 -22.35 -11.04
CA SER A 240 -5.40 -22.41 -9.83
C SER A 240 -6.73 -21.66 -10.00
N HIS A 241 -6.77 -20.64 -10.86
CA HIS A 241 -8.00 -19.90 -11.18
C HIS A 241 -8.99 -20.71 -12.01
N TRP A 242 -8.52 -21.66 -12.83
CA TRP A 242 -9.42 -22.47 -13.68
C TRP A 242 -10.45 -23.29 -12.91
N ALA A 243 -10.18 -23.61 -11.64
CA ALA A 243 -11.13 -24.30 -10.77
C ALA A 243 -12.12 -23.34 -10.05
N HIS A 244 -11.95 -22.03 -10.20
CA HIS A 244 -12.81 -21.05 -9.53
C HIS A 244 -14.06 -20.74 -10.35
N PRO A 245 -15.23 -20.51 -9.72
CA PRO A 245 -16.48 -20.19 -10.43
C PRO A 245 -16.39 -18.97 -11.37
N ASP A 246 -15.59 -17.95 -11.00
CA ASP A 246 -15.43 -16.72 -11.79
C ASP A 246 -14.79 -16.98 -13.16
N PHE A 247 -14.05 -18.09 -13.32
CA PHE A 247 -13.46 -18.46 -14.61
C PHE A 247 -14.52 -18.69 -15.70
N GLU A 248 -15.70 -19.20 -15.32
CA GLU A 248 -16.84 -19.35 -16.25
C GLU A 248 -17.75 -18.15 -16.27
N GLU A 249 -17.98 -17.52 -15.12
CA GLU A 249 -18.90 -16.39 -15.01
C GLU A 249 -18.48 -15.21 -15.89
N GLY A 250 -17.19 -14.88 -15.93
CA GLY A 250 -16.67 -13.76 -16.73
C GLY A 250 -17.03 -13.88 -18.22
N PRO A 251 -16.58 -14.93 -18.92
CA PRO A 251 -16.92 -15.15 -20.33
C PRO A 251 -18.42 -15.26 -20.59
N LYS A 252 -19.17 -15.90 -19.69
CA LYS A 252 -20.63 -16.03 -19.80
C LYS A 252 -21.31 -14.68 -19.71
N ALA A 253 -21.00 -13.88 -18.70
CA ALA A 253 -21.57 -12.55 -18.52
C ALA A 253 -21.25 -11.63 -19.72
N PHE A 254 -20.02 -11.73 -20.24
CA PHE A 254 -19.60 -11.00 -21.43
C PHE A 254 -20.42 -11.38 -22.67
N ALA A 255 -20.61 -12.68 -22.93
CA ALA A 255 -21.41 -13.17 -24.05
C ALA A 255 -22.89 -12.76 -23.92
N GLU A 256 -23.42 -12.76 -22.70
CA GLU A 256 -24.79 -12.38 -22.38
C GLU A 256 -24.99 -10.85 -22.26
N LYS A 257 -23.93 -10.05 -22.38
CA LYS A 257 -23.92 -8.58 -22.23
C LYS A 257 -24.54 -8.11 -20.91
N ARG A 258 -24.26 -8.78 -19.82
CA ARG A 258 -24.69 -8.46 -18.46
C ARG A 258 -23.54 -8.22 -17.52
N THR A 259 -23.82 -7.59 -16.38
CA THR A 259 -22.86 -7.46 -15.29
C THR A 259 -22.53 -8.84 -14.71
N PRO A 260 -21.25 -9.19 -14.55
CA PRO A 260 -20.82 -10.42 -13.88
C PRO A 260 -21.26 -10.47 -12.42
N LYS A 261 -21.54 -11.68 -11.93
CA LYS A 261 -21.83 -11.95 -10.52
C LYS A 261 -20.66 -12.73 -9.92
N TRP A 262 -19.63 -11.98 -9.51
CA TRP A 262 -18.42 -12.56 -8.98
C TRP A 262 -18.65 -13.28 -7.63
N ASN A 263 -17.97 -14.40 -7.44
CA ASN A 263 -17.96 -15.10 -6.16
C ASN A 263 -17.13 -14.29 -5.14
N PRO A 264 -17.68 -13.97 -3.96
CA PRO A 264 -16.94 -13.22 -2.93
C PRO A 264 -15.86 -14.05 -2.23
N ASP A 265 -15.95 -15.40 -2.25
CA ASP A 265 -14.95 -16.27 -1.66
C ASP A 265 -13.81 -16.55 -2.65
N PRO A 266 -12.59 -16.02 -2.40
CA PRO A 266 -11.45 -16.24 -3.30
C PRO A 266 -10.95 -17.69 -3.31
N ASN A 267 -11.41 -18.53 -2.37
CA ASN A 267 -11.02 -19.94 -2.26
C ASN A 267 -12.10 -20.89 -2.78
N ALA A 268 -13.22 -20.37 -3.31
CA ALA A 268 -14.27 -21.18 -3.88
C ALA A 268 -13.72 -22.11 -4.98
N ARG A 269 -14.27 -23.31 -5.06
CA ARG A 269 -13.98 -24.29 -6.13
C ARG A 269 -15.29 -24.73 -6.77
N ARG A 270 -15.23 -25.03 -8.07
CA ARG A 270 -16.34 -25.62 -8.82
C ARG A 270 -16.55 -27.06 -8.42
#